data_80a5e739e79d43d67c90f6b1b9b5791f
#
_entry.id   80a5e739e79d43d67c90f6b1b9b5791f
#
_cell.length_a   1.000
_cell.length_b   1.000
_cell.length_c   1.000
_cell.angle_alpha   90.00
_cell.angle_beta   90.00
_cell.angle_gamma   90.00
#
_symmetry.space_group_name_H-M   'P 1'
#
loop_
_entity.id
_entity.type
_entity.pdbx_description
1 polymer ?
#
loop_
_entity_poly.entity_id
_entity_poly.type
_entity_poly.pdbx_seq_one_letter_code
_entity_poly.pdbx_strand_id
1 'polypeptide(L)'
;MGSLPMTQAIECTPDVLYIDDYDLDEARALAAAFGTERYGYVVTANVDHAIRYYHDAQFRALYSRAAYVLLDSRFLVHVLRFLKWQRFRASPGSDLTHALFDSVLKPDDVAVVVGGTAQQAQTLRARFGLKALHHIDPPLNFIHDPAAVETCLRDIEAVSPFRFCFLAIGSPQQEVIAHRLRERGTARGLALCVGAAINYLTGAEQRAPLWMQRLGFEWLFRLLQHPRRLAHRYLVRGPRIFWLVLRIQLRSRRPAIVLDMIRDAPDALDAADESRPLA
;
A
#
# COMPACT_ATOMS: atom_id res chain seq x y z
N MET A 1 18.76 -11.71 17.88
CA MET A 1 18.07 -11.26 16.66
C MET A 1 17.14 -12.37 16.21
N GLY A 2 15.88 -12.33 16.65
CA GLY A 2 14.88 -13.32 16.27
C GLY A 2 14.41 -13.05 14.86
N SER A 3 14.56 -14.02 13.96
CA SER A 3 13.95 -13.95 12.61
C SER A 3 12.44 -13.88 12.78
N LEU A 4 11.83 -12.81 12.28
CA LEU A 4 10.37 -12.73 12.18
C LEU A 4 9.86 -13.97 11.42
N PRO A 5 8.84 -14.68 11.93
CA PRO A 5 8.34 -15.87 11.25
C PRO A 5 7.91 -15.53 9.84
N MET A 6 8.31 -16.37 8.88
CA MET A 6 7.80 -16.31 7.51
C MET A 6 6.27 -16.36 7.58
N THR A 7 5.62 -15.37 7.03
CA THR A 7 4.15 -15.36 6.92
C THR A 7 3.74 -16.61 6.14
N GLN A 8 3.16 -17.59 6.83
CA GLN A 8 2.59 -18.77 6.18
C GLN A 8 1.53 -18.30 5.18
N ALA A 9 1.47 -18.95 4.02
CA ALA A 9 0.42 -18.66 3.04
C ALA A 9 -0.94 -18.83 3.70
N ILE A 10 -1.76 -17.79 3.64
CA ILE A 10 -3.09 -17.80 4.23
C ILE A 10 -4.03 -18.44 3.21
N GLU A 11 -4.85 -19.37 3.67
CA GLU A 11 -5.95 -19.89 2.86
C GLU A 11 -6.98 -18.77 2.66
N CYS A 12 -6.98 -18.21 1.44
CA CYS A 12 -7.84 -17.10 1.06
C CYS A 12 -9.18 -17.64 0.55
N THR A 13 -10.20 -17.59 1.37
CA THR A 13 -11.58 -17.92 0.98
C THR A 13 -12.35 -16.67 0.56
N PRO A 14 -13.36 -16.76 -0.32
CA PRO A 14 -14.11 -15.59 -0.76
C PRO A 14 -14.82 -14.87 0.40
N ASP A 15 -15.25 -15.62 1.40
CA ASP A 15 -16.05 -15.09 2.50
C ASP A 15 -15.23 -14.48 3.65
N VAL A 16 -13.89 -14.64 3.64
CA VAL A 16 -13.02 -14.11 4.70
C VAL A 16 -11.87 -13.30 4.12
N LEU A 17 -11.86 -12.02 4.41
CA LEU A 17 -10.73 -11.13 4.12
C LEU A 17 -9.98 -10.82 5.43
N TYR A 18 -8.73 -11.24 5.49
CA TYR A 18 -7.86 -10.93 6.63
C TYR A 18 -7.24 -9.54 6.45
N ILE A 19 -7.34 -8.73 7.50
CA ILE A 19 -6.80 -7.37 7.56
C ILE A 19 -5.83 -7.29 8.73
N ASP A 20 -4.65 -6.75 8.49
CA ASP A 20 -3.71 -6.35 9.53
C ASP A 20 -4.19 -5.00 10.07
N ASP A 21 -4.89 -5.03 11.22
CA ASP A 21 -5.57 -3.87 11.80
C ASP A 21 -4.58 -2.96 12.54
N TYR A 22 -3.77 -2.25 11.75
CA TYR A 22 -2.81 -1.26 12.23
C TYR A 22 -3.29 0.15 11.89
N ASP A 23 -3.00 1.10 12.79
CA ASP A 23 -3.09 2.52 12.43
C ASP A 23 -1.86 2.98 11.61
N LEU A 24 -1.85 4.25 11.25
CA LEU A 24 -0.80 4.78 10.39
C LEU A 24 0.59 4.70 11.04
N ASP A 25 0.69 4.99 12.35
CA ASP A 25 1.97 5.01 13.04
C ASP A 25 2.51 3.60 13.25
N GLU A 26 1.65 2.65 13.61
CA GLU A 26 1.98 1.23 13.67
C GLU A 26 2.41 0.69 12.30
N ALA A 27 1.67 1.01 11.22
CA ALA A 27 2.01 0.59 9.86
C ALA A 27 3.34 1.18 9.38
N ARG A 28 3.62 2.45 9.73
CA ARG A 28 4.91 3.12 9.46
C ARG A 28 6.05 2.43 10.21
N ALA A 29 5.88 2.16 11.50
CA ALA A 29 6.89 1.48 12.31
C ALA A 29 7.19 0.07 11.80
N LEU A 30 6.16 -0.69 11.41
CA LEU A 30 6.32 -2.01 10.79
C LEU A 30 7.09 -1.95 9.48
N ALA A 31 6.76 -1.00 8.61
CA ALA A 31 7.47 -0.80 7.35
C ALA A 31 8.94 -0.40 7.62
N ALA A 32 9.16 0.48 8.59
CA ALA A 32 10.49 0.90 9.02
C ALA A 32 11.33 -0.28 9.56
N ALA A 33 10.74 -1.18 10.32
CA ALA A 33 11.41 -2.35 10.91
C ALA A 33 11.60 -3.52 9.92
N PHE A 34 10.97 -3.50 8.74
CA PHE A 34 10.97 -4.65 7.81
C PHE A 34 12.36 -5.02 7.30
N GLY A 35 13.22 -4.03 7.03
CA GLY A 35 14.59 -4.25 6.57
C GLY A 35 14.69 -4.65 5.09
N THR A 36 15.92 -5.10 4.73
CA THR A 36 16.28 -5.47 3.34
C THR A 36 16.74 -6.93 3.21
N GLU A 37 16.61 -7.73 4.27
CA GLU A 37 17.10 -9.12 4.30
C GLU A 37 16.17 -10.09 3.55
N ARG A 38 14.90 -9.72 3.41
CA ARG A 38 13.87 -10.53 2.77
C ARG A 38 12.94 -9.68 1.93
N TYR A 39 12.20 -10.32 1.03
CA TYR A 39 11.14 -9.64 0.29
C TYR A 39 9.78 -9.81 0.96
N GLY A 40 9.01 -8.72 0.99
CA GLY A 40 7.60 -8.72 1.32
C GLY A 40 6.86 -7.63 0.56
N TYR A 41 5.53 -7.69 0.56
CA TYR A 41 4.73 -6.62 -0.01
C TYR A 41 3.51 -6.29 0.84
N VAL A 42 3.12 -5.03 0.78
CA VAL A 42 1.96 -4.47 1.46
C VAL A 42 0.85 -4.24 0.44
N VAL A 43 -0.33 -4.75 0.73
CA VAL A 43 -1.55 -4.44 -0.03
C VAL A 43 -2.40 -3.47 0.77
N THR A 44 -2.86 -2.39 0.13
CA THR A 44 -3.75 -1.40 0.75
C THR A 44 -5.18 -1.60 0.26
N ALA A 45 -5.94 -2.39 1.02
CA ALA A 45 -7.27 -2.86 0.64
C ALA A 45 -8.33 -1.76 0.74
N ASN A 46 -9.09 -1.53 -0.33
CA ASN A 46 -10.19 -0.59 -0.38
C ASN A 46 -11.49 -1.28 -0.85
N VAL A 47 -12.56 -0.50 -1.04
CA VAL A 47 -13.87 -1.00 -1.48
C VAL A 47 -13.80 -1.84 -2.76
N ASP A 48 -13.09 -1.35 -3.78
CA ASP A 48 -12.96 -2.07 -5.06
C ASP A 48 -12.17 -3.37 -4.89
N HIS A 49 -11.14 -3.36 -4.04
CA HIS A 49 -10.38 -4.55 -3.68
C HIS A 49 -11.26 -5.59 -2.96
N ALA A 50 -12.08 -5.19 -2.00
CA ALA A 50 -12.99 -6.12 -1.32
C ALA A 50 -13.98 -6.77 -2.29
N ILE A 51 -14.52 -5.99 -3.23
CA ILE A 51 -15.43 -6.51 -4.27
C ILE A 51 -14.72 -7.49 -5.19
N ARG A 52 -13.51 -7.17 -5.66
CA ARG A 52 -12.72 -8.07 -6.51
C ARG A 52 -12.29 -9.32 -5.75
N TYR A 53 -11.82 -9.18 -4.53
CA TYR A 53 -11.41 -10.29 -3.68
C TYR A 53 -12.52 -11.34 -3.54
N TYR A 54 -13.76 -10.90 -3.37
CA TYR A 54 -14.91 -11.79 -3.26
C TYR A 54 -15.20 -12.54 -4.58
N HIS A 55 -15.18 -11.83 -5.70
CA HIS A 55 -15.64 -12.37 -6.99
C HIS A 55 -14.56 -13.02 -7.83
N ASP A 56 -13.28 -12.68 -7.63
CA ASP A 56 -12.15 -13.07 -8.47
C ASP A 56 -11.13 -13.89 -7.66
N ALA A 57 -11.06 -15.19 -7.97
CA ALA A 57 -10.13 -16.10 -7.30
C ALA A 57 -8.65 -15.78 -7.63
N GLN A 58 -8.36 -15.28 -8.83
CA GLN A 58 -7.00 -14.90 -9.21
C GLN A 58 -6.57 -13.65 -8.43
N PHE A 59 -7.44 -12.65 -8.34
CA PHE A 59 -7.15 -11.47 -7.51
C PHE A 59 -7.01 -11.83 -6.03
N ARG A 60 -7.86 -12.72 -5.52
CA ARG A 60 -7.80 -13.20 -4.13
C ARG A 60 -6.47 -13.90 -3.82
N ALA A 61 -5.93 -14.68 -4.75
CA ALA A 61 -4.66 -15.37 -4.59
C ALA A 61 -3.49 -14.38 -4.35
N LEU A 62 -3.57 -13.15 -4.88
CA LEU A 62 -2.55 -12.11 -4.68
C LEU A 62 -2.40 -11.67 -3.21
N TYR A 63 -3.42 -11.95 -2.38
CA TYR A 63 -3.38 -11.63 -0.95
C TYR A 63 -2.72 -12.72 -0.10
N SER A 64 -2.66 -13.96 -0.60
CA SER A 64 -2.23 -15.13 0.17
C SER A 64 -0.80 -15.05 0.71
N ARG A 65 0.07 -14.31 0.03
CA ARG A 65 1.49 -14.13 0.39
C ARG A 65 1.87 -12.68 0.72
N ALA A 66 0.88 -11.80 0.85
CA ALA A 66 1.13 -10.44 1.29
C ALA A 66 1.72 -10.43 2.71
N ALA A 67 2.78 -9.67 2.92
CA ALA A 67 3.36 -9.48 4.24
C ALA A 67 2.36 -8.76 5.15
N TYR A 68 1.73 -7.71 4.61
CA TYR A 68 0.68 -6.95 5.30
C TYR A 68 -0.45 -6.60 4.36
N VAL A 69 -1.69 -6.66 4.88
CA VAL A 69 -2.92 -6.23 4.23
C VAL A 69 -3.53 -5.12 5.09
N LEU A 70 -3.32 -3.87 4.70
CA LEU A 70 -3.80 -2.70 5.43
C LEU A 70 -5.15 -2.24 4.87
N LEU A 71 -5.99 -1.65 5.70
CA LEU A 71 -7.28 -1.11 5.28
C LEU A 71 -7.11 0.35 4.83
N ASP A 72 -7.20 0.60 3.52
CA ASP A 72 -6.98 1.92 2.91
C ASP A 72 -8.20 2.85 3.01
N SER A 73 -9.41 2.30 3.14
CA SER A 73 -10.65 3.05 2.97
C SER A 73 -11.30 3.44 4.29
N ARG A 74 -11.23 4.73 4.67
CA ARG A 74 -12.01 5.28 5.79
C ARG A 74 -13.52 5.11 5.58
N PHE A 75 -13.99 5.22 4.34
CA PHE A 75 -15.39 4.91 4.00
C PHE A 75 -15.76 3.47 4.39
N LEU A 76 -14.95 2.49 4.03
CA LEU A 76 -15.19 1.09 4.38
C LEU A 76 -15.18 0.88 5.90
N VAL A 77 -14.29 1.54 6.61
CA VAL A 77 -14.28 1.53 8.10
C VAL A 77 -15.62 2.02 8.66
N HIS A 78 -16.17 3.11 8.14
CA HIS A 78 -17.47 3.63 8.58
C HIS A 78 -18.62 2.66 8.25
N VAL A 79 -18.61 2.04 7.06
CA VAL A 79 -19.60 1.03 6.65
C VAL A 79 -19.55 -0.19 7.57
N LEU A 80 -18.34 -0.70 7.87
CA LEU A 80 -18.15 -1.84 8.77
C LEU A 80 -18.62 -1.53 10.19
N ARG A 81 -18.29 -0.34 10.67
CA ARG A 81 -18.71 0.12 11.99
C ARG A 81 -20.22 0.23 12.10
N PHE A 82 -20.89 0.75 11.06
CA PHE A 82 -22.33 0.96 11.04
C PHE A 82 -23.11 -0.36 10.84
N LEU A 83 -22.68 -1.22 9.89
CA LEU A 83 -23.44 -2.42 9.53
C LEU A 83 -23.09 -3.66 10.36
N LYS A 84 -21.84 -3.77 10.83
CA LYS A 84 -21.36 -4.96 11.55
C LYS A 84 -20.82 -4.69 12.95
N TRP A 85 -20.86 -3.44 13.42
CA TRP A 85 -20.28 -3.03 14.71
C TRP A 85 -18.80 -3.38 14.86
N GLN A 86 -18.12 -3.64 13.72
CA GLN A 86 -16.70 -3.95 13.67
C GLN A 86 -15.89 -2.64 13.66
N ARG A 87 -14.86 -2.58 14.50
CA ARG A 87 -13.97 -1.42 14.59
C ARG A 87 -12.63 -1.81 14.00
N PHE A 88 -12.36 -1.33 12.80
CA PHE A 88 -11.05 -1.39 12.17
C PHE A 88 -10.45 0.01 12.09
N ARG A 89 -9.11 0.05 12.01
CA ARG A 89 -8.36 1.27 11.78
C ARG A 89 -8.02 1.39 10.30
N ALA A 90 -8.02 2.61 9.78
CA ALA A 90 -7.61 2.87 8.41
C ALA A 90 -6.15 3.32 8.38
N SER A 91 -5.36 2.69 7.52
CA SER A 91 -4.00 3.10 7.17
C SER A 91 -3.94 3.32 5.66
N PRO A 92 -4.41 4.50 5.18
CA PRO A 92 -4.44 4.77 3.75
C PRO A 92 -3.05 4.72 3.14
N GLY A 93 -2.94 4.02 1.99
CA GLY A 93 -1.67 3.86 1.29
C GLY A 93 -0.99 5.17 0.94
N SER A 94 -1.76 6.22 0.66
CA SER A 94 -1.25 7.57 0.42
C SER A 94 -0.66 8.22 1.67
N ASP A 95 -1.28 8.03 2.85
CA ASP A 95 -0.76 8.55 4.12
C ASP A 95 0.51 7.80 4.52
N LEU A 96 0.50 6.47 4.38
CA LEU A 96 1.67 5.65 4.65
C LEU A 96 2.83 6.02 3.72
N THR A 97 2.58 6.18 2.42
CA THR A 97 3.61 6.59 1.47
C THR A 97 4.22 7.93 1.87
N HIS A 98 3.39 8.93 2.20
CA HIS A 98 3.87 10.23 2.67
C HIS A 98 4.74 10.08 3.92
N ALA A 99 4.29 9.35 4.92
CA ALA A 99 5.01 9.15 6.16
C ALA A 99 6.35 8.43 5.96
N LEU A 100 6.42 7.46 5.03
CA LEU A 100 7.67 6.76 4.70
C LEU A 100 8.69 7.67 4.01
N PHE A 101 8.26 8.54 3.10
CA PHE A 101 9.14 9.53 2.46
C PHE A 101 9.58 10.62 3.43
N ASP A 102 8.71 11.06 4.33
CA ASP A 102 8.94 12.19 5.22
C ASP A 102 9.81 11.84 6.43
N SER A 103 9.67 10.62 6.97
CA SER A 103 10.28 10.29 8.27
C SER A 103 11.06 8.97 8.34
N VAL A 104 11.05 8.15 7.28
CA VAL A 104 11.71 6.83 7.32
C VAL A 104 12.83 6.72 6.29
N LEU A 105 12.60 7.15 5.04
CA LEU A 105 13.60 7.10 3.99
C LEU A 105 14.74 8.07 4.30
N LYS A 106 15.96 7.56 4.22
CA LYS A 106 17.20 8.34 4.34
C LYS A 106 17.75 8.66 2.94
N PRO A 107 18.58 9.70 2.79
CA PRO A 107 19.14 10.09 1.49
C PRO A 107 19.85 8.96 0.71
N ASP A 108 20.50 8.06 1.41
CA ASP A 108 21.28 6.97 0.82
C ASP A 108 20.51 5.64 0.71
N ASP A 109 19.26 5.60 1.18
CA ASP A 109 18.42 4.41 1.04
C ASP A 109 18.05 4.19 -0.43
N VAL A 110 18.15 2.95 -0.87
CA VAL A 110 17.70 2.55 -2.20
C VAL A 110 16.17 2.49 -2.22
N ALA A 111 15.54 3.36 -2.99
CA ALA A 111 14.10 3.40 -3.21
C ALA A 111 13.78 3.18 -4.68
N VAL A 112 12.69 2.45 -4.96
CA VAL A 112 12.20 2.21 -6.32
C VAL A 112 10.79 2.77 -6.44
N VAL A 113 10.52 3.49 -7.51
CA VAL A 113 9.16 3.92 -7.90
C VAL A 113 8.84 3.30 -9.25
N VAL A 114 7.81 2.47 -9.28
CA VAL A 114 7.31 1.84 -10.51
C VAL A 114 6.03 2.53 -10.93
N GLY A 115 6.03 3.13 -12.11
CA GLY A 115 4.96 3.98 -12.63
C GLY A 115 5.14 5.46 -12.27
N GLY A 116 4.19 6.27 -12.65
CA GLY A 116 4.32 7.73 -12.64
C GLY A 116 5.19 8.21 -13.80
N THR A 117 5.70 9.42 -13.72
CA THR A 117 6.53 10.04 -14.76
C THR A 117 7.97 10.30 -14.26
N ALA A 118 8.92 10.42 -15.19
CA ALA A 118 10.30 10.80 -14.86
C ALA A 118 10.36 12.13 -14.09
N GLN A 119 9.47 13.09 -14.42
CA GLN A 119 9.36 14.37 -13.73
C GLN A 119 8.92 14.18 -12.26
N GLN A 120 7.98 13.27 -11.99
CA GLN A 120 7.57 12.95 -10.62
C GLN A 120 8.71 12.33 -9.82
N ALA A 121 9.46 11.40 -10.42
CA ALA A 121 10.64 10.83 -9.78
C ALA A 121 11.70 11.88 -9.46
N GLN A 122 11.93 12.84 -10.36
CA GLN A 122 12.84 13.95 -10.14
C GLN A 122 12.36 14.87 -9.00
N THR A 123 11.05 15.15 -8.95
CA THR A 123 10.43 15.92 -7.85
C THR A 123 10.65 15.23 -6.51
N LEU A 124 10.47 13.91 -6.44
CA LEU A 124 10.72 13.15 -5.21
C LEU A 124 12.19 13.19 -4.78
N ARG A 125 13.12 13.00 -5.73
CA ARG A 125 14.57 13.12 -5.43
C ARG A 125 14.90 14.48 -4.83
N ALA A 126 14.43 15.55 -5.46
CA ALA A 126 14.72 16.92 -5.03
C ALA A 126 14.07 17.24 -3.67
N ARG A 127 12.80 16.86 -3.50
CA ARG A 127 12.03 17.19 -2.30
C ARG A 127 12.53 16.47 -1.05
N PHE A 128 12.93 15.20 -1.17
CA PHE A 128 13.33 14.36 -0.05
C PHE A 128 14.84 14.07 0.00
N GLY A 129 15.62 14.70 -0.87
CA GLY A 129 17.08 14.55 -0.89
C GLY A 129 17.59 13.14 -1.24
N LEU A 130 16.79 12.33 -1.95
CA LEU A 130 17.10 10.93 -2.21
C LEU A 130 18.13 10.77 -3.33
N LYS A 131 19.28 10.20 -3.01
CA LYS A 131 20.38 9.98 -3.97
C LYS A 131 20.21 8.68 -4.78
N ALA A 132 19.59 7.66 -4.16
CA ALA A 132 19.43 6.31 -4.74
C ALA A 132 17.96 5.96 -5.02
N LEU A 133 17.18 6.92 -5.54
CA LEU A 133 15.82 6.65 -6.02
C LEU A 133 15.87 6.22 -7.48
N HIS A 134 15.37 5.02 -7.78
CA HIS A 134 15.25 4.44 -9.12
C HIS A 134 13.81 4.57 -9.61
N HIS A 135 13.63 4.93 -10.88
CA HIS A 135 12.33 5.06 -11.51
C HIS A 135 12.21 4.06 -12.65
N ILE A 136 11.15 3.27 -12.63
CA ILE A 136 10.81 2.29 -13.65
C ILE A 136 9.43 2.68 -14.19
N ASP A 137 9.35 2.94 -15.50
CA ASP A 137 8.11 3.35 -16.19
C ASP A 137 7.72 2.27 -17.21
N PRO A 138 6.96 1.25 -16.79
CA PRO A 138 6.52 0.22 -17.70
C PRO A 138 5.52 0.80 -18.71
N PRO A 139 5.49 0.29 -19.98
CA PRO A 139 4.58 0.76 -21.00
C PRO A 139 3.11 0.70 -20.58
N LEU A 140 2.28 1.59 -21.12
CA LEU A 140 0.84 1.54 -20.84
C LEU A 140 0.27 0.16 -21.18
N ASN A 141 -0.56 -0.40 -20.30
CA ASN A 141 -1.15 -1.74 -20.43
C ASN A 141 -0.13 -2.91 -20.48
N PHE A 142 1.11 -2.69 -20.02
CA PHE A 142 2.18 -3.69 -20.01
C PHE A 142 1.76 -5.03 -19.39
N ILE A 143 0.78 -5.03 -18.50
CA ILE A 143 0.33 -6.22 -17.78
C ILE A 143 -0.23 -7.31 -18.72
N HIS A 144 -0.65 -6.94 -19.92
CA HIS A 144 -1.15 -7.84 -20.96
C HIS A 144 -0.04 -8.34 -21.90
N ASP A 145 1.18 -7.82 -21.76
CA ASP A 145 2.36 -8.26 -22.49
C ASP A 145 3.33 -9.00 -21.55
N PRO A 146 3.45 -10.34 -21.67
CA PRO A 146 4.34 -11.11 -20.84
C PRO A 146 5.81 -10.66 -20.90
N ALA A 147 6.29 -10.17 -22.05
CA ALA A 147 7.67 -9.70 -22.19
C ALA A 147 7.88 -8.36 -21.44
N ALA A 148 6.91 -7.45 -21.52
CA ALA A 148 6.96 -6.19 -20.78
C ALA A 148 6.85 -6.41 -19.25
N VAL A 149 6.02 -7.37 -18.83
CA VAL A 149 5.95 -7.79 -17.41
C VAL A 149 7.28 -8.36 -16.94
N GLU A 150 7.89 -9.23 -17.73
CA GLU A 150 9.19 -9.84 -17.41
C GLU A 150 10.31 -8.79 -17.32
N THR A 151 10.29 -7.80 -18.20
CA THR A 151 11.22 -6.66 -18.16
C THR A 151 11.02 -5.85 -16.88
N CYS A 152 9.78 -5.48 -16.53
CA CYS A 152 9.48 -4.75 -15.29
C CYS A 152 9.97 -5.51 -14.04
N LEU A 153 9.75 -6.82 -13.98
CA LEU A 153 10.23 -7.66 -12.87
C LEU A 153 11.76 -7.64 -12.77
N ARG A 154 12.46 -7.85 -13.89
CA ARG A 154 13.94 -7.82 -13.93
C ARG A 154 14.51 -6.47 -13.55
N ASP A 155 13.89 -5.38 -14.01
CA ASP A 155 14.34 -4.03 -13.67
C ASP A 155 14.23 -3.76 -12.16
N ILE A 156 13.16 -4.25 -11.51
CA ILE A 156 13.00 -4.15 -10.05
C ILE A 156 14.04 -5.02 -9.33
N GLU A 157 14.26 -6.23 -9.81
CA GLU A 157 15.24 -7.17 -9.24
C GLU A 157 16.67 -6.67 -9.36
N ALA A 158 17.01 -6.00 -10.46
CA ALA A 158 18.34 -5.41 -10.69
C ALA A 158 18.71 -4.31 -9.68
N VAL A 159 17.71 -3.68 -9.07
CA VAL A 159 17.89 -2.63 -8.04
C VAL A 159 17.86 -3.22 -6.63
N SER A 160 17.57 -4.50 -6.48
CA SER A 160 17.56 -5.18 -5.17
C SER A 160 18.98 -5.32 -4.58
N PRO A 161 19.17 -5.17 -3.25
CA PRO A 161 18.17 -4.90 -2.23
C PRO A 161 17.74 -3.45 -2.19
N PHE A 162 16.44 -3.20 -2.04
CA PHE A 162 15.88 -1.85 -1.86
C PHE A 162 15.23 -1.71 -0.47
N ARG A 163 15.21 -0.49 0.04
CA ARG A 163 14.49 -0.19 1.28
C ARG A 163 13.00 -0.29 1.04
N PHE A 164 12.50 0.42 0.02
CA PHE A 164 11.11 0.39 -0.41
C PHE A 164 10.98 0.38 -1.93
N CYS A 165 9.99 -0.37 -2.43
CA CYS A 165 9.55 -0.35 -3.82
C CYS A 165 8.07 0.09 -3.87
N PHE A 166 7.82 1.32 -4.33
CA PHE A 166 6.48 1.90 -4.44
C PHE A 166 5.87 1.55 -5.80
N LEU A 167 4.92 0.63 -5.80
CA LEU A 167 4.20 0.22 -7.00
C LEU A 167 3.02 1.16 -7.23
N ALA A 168 3.19 2.14 -8.11
CA ALA A 168 2.23 3.20 -8.41
C ALA A 168 1.52 3.01 -9.77
N ILE A 169 1.39 1.76 -10.22
CA ILE A 169 0.83 1.37 -11.52
C ILE A 169 -0.66 1.00 -11.48
N GLY A 170 -1.29 1.15 -10.31
CA GLY A 170 -2.71 0.87 -10.09
C GLY A 170 -3.03 -0.62 -9.93
N SER A 171 -4.22 -0.87 -9.35
CA SER A 171 -4.73 -2.23 -9.13
C SER A 171 -5.50 -2.73 -10.38
N PRO A 172 -5.34 -4.01 -10.78
CA PRO A 172 -4.63 -5.12 -10.11
C PRO A 172 -3.15 -5.25 -10.47
N GLN A 173 -2.60 -4.41 -11.35
CA GLN A 173 -1.24 -4.59 -11.88
C GLN A 173 -0.18 -4.58 -10.76
N GLN A 174 -0.31 -3.67 -9.80
CA GLN A 174 0.63 -3.54 -8.70
C GLN A 174 0.66 -4.79 -7.80
N GLU A 175 -0.51 -5.37 -7.50
CA GLU A 175 -0.59 -6.60 -6.72
C GLU A 175 -0.02 -7.79 -7.48
N VAL A 176 -0.22 -7.87 -8.80
CA VAL A 176 0.34 -8.91 -9.67
C VAL A 176 1.86 -8.83 -9.69
N ILE A 177 2.44 -7.65 -9.90
CA ILE A 177 3.91 -7.47 -9.89
C ILE A 177 4.48 -7.81 -8.52
N ALA A 178 3.88 -7.30 -7.44
CA ALA A 178 4.32 -7.59 -6.07
C ALA A 178 4.30 -9.10 -5.76
N HIS A 179 3.25 -9.78 -6.16
CA HIS A 179 3.10 -11.22 -5.95
C HIS A 179 4.12 -12.04 -6.75
N ARG A 180 4.33 -11.71 -8.04
CA ARG A 180 5.33 -12.36 -8.89
C ARG A 180 6.76 -12.19 -8.37
N LEU A 181 7.13 -11.01 -7.88
CA LEU A 181 8.43 -10.80 -7.22
C LEU A 181 8.58 -11.73 -6.00
N ARG A 182 7.50 -11.93 -5.22
CA ARG A 182 7.51 -12.88 -4.10
C ARG A 182 7.71 -14.33 -4.55
N GLU A 183 7.07 -14.73 -5.66
CA GLU A 183 7.21 -16.07 -6.21
C GLU A 183 8.63 -16.33 -6.75
N ARG A 184 9.25 -15.34 -7.38
CA ARG A 184 10.62 -15.44 -7.91
C ARG A 184 11.68 -15.55 -6.81
N GLY A 185 11.44 -14.92 -5.66
CA GLY A 185 12.29 -15.02 -4.47
C GLY A 185 13.66 -14.35 -4.57
N THR A 186 13.93 -13.57 -5.62
CA THR A 186 15.21 -12.90 -5.89
C THR A 186 15.25 -11.49 -5.32
N ALA A 187 14.13 -10.77 -5.35
CA ALA A 187 14.02 -9.43 -4.77
C ALA A 187 14.14 -9.44 -3.24
N ARG A 188 14.64 -8.34 -2.66
CA ARG A 188 14.76 -8.11 -1.22
C ARG A 188 14.35 -6.68 -0.90
N GLY A 189 13.61 -6.50 0.20
CA GLY A 189 13.04 -5.23 0.65
C GLY A 189 11.51 -5.27 0.70
N LEU A 190 10.88 -4.14 1.00
CA LEU A 190 9.43 -4.03 1.14
C LEU A 190 8.82 -3.32 -0.06
N ALA A 191 7.95 -4.02 -0.81
CA ALA A 191 7.13 -3.41 -1.85
C ALA A 191 5.79 -2.92 -1.26
N LEU A 192 5.29 -1.79 -1.76
CA LEU A 192 4.03 -1.21 -1.33
C LEU A 192 3.13 -0.96 -2.55
N CYS A 193 1.94 -1.53 -2.55
CA CYS A 193 0.90 -1.30 -3.57
C CYS A 193 0.17 0.00 -3.25
N VAL A 194 0.64 1.13 -3.79
CA VAL A 194 0.24 2.47 -3.34
C VAL A 194 -0.65 3.23 -4.33
N GLY A 195 -0.85 2.72 -5.54
CA GLY A 195 -1.72 3.35 -6.56
C GLY A 195 -1.34 4.81 -6.84
N ALA A 196 -2.28 5.73 -6.63
CA ALA A 196 -2.11 7.15 -6.92
C ALA A 196 -1.31 7.94 -5.85
N ALA A 197 -0.72 7.30 -4.86
CA ALA A 197 -0.04 8.01 -3.76
C ALA A 197 1.10 8.91 -4.25
N ILE A 198 1.84 8.47 -5.27
CA ILE A 198 2.92 9.27 -5.88
C ILE A 198 2.38 10.53 -6.54
N ASN A 199 1.20 10.49 -7.16
CA ASN A 199 0.58 11.67 -7.76
C ASN A 199 0.25 12.73 -6.69
N TYR A 200 -0.26 12.31 -5.55
CA TYR A 200 -0.53 13.21 -4.41
C TYR A 200 0.76 13.77 -3.81
N LEU A 201 1.76 12.91 -3.62
CA LEU A 201 3.01 13.31 -3.00
C LEU A 201 3.80 14.32 -3.86
N THR A 202 3.68 14.22 -5.19
CA THR A 202 4.32 15.13 -6.15
C THR A 202 3.47 16.32 -6.55
N GLY A 203 2.21 16.39 -6.08
CA GLY A 203 1.28 17.45 -6.43
C GLY A 203 0.67 17.33 -7.83
N ALA A 204 0.89 16.22 -8.55
CA ALA A 204 0.30 15.97 -9.86
C ALA A 204 -1.23 15.78 -9.80
N GLU A 205 -1.74 15.27 -8.69
CA GLU A 205 -3.17 15.24 -8.36
C GLU A 205 -3.41 15.90 -7.00
N GLN A 206 -4.52 16.63 -6.88
CA GLN A 206 -4.93 17.21 -5.59
C GLN A 206 -5.65 16.16 -4.77
N ARG A 207 -5.29 16.09 -3.50
CA ARG A 207 -5.99 15.25 -2.54
C ARG A 207 -7.21 15.95 -1.95
N ALA A 208 -8.21 15.18 -1.55
CA ALA A 208 -9.40 15.72 -0.90
C ALA A 208 -9.02 16.53 0.35
N PRO A 209 -9.77 17.59 0.70
CA PRO A 209 -9.60 18.31 1.95
C PRO A 209 -9.69 17.36 3.16
N LEU A 210 -8.95 17.67 4.24
CA LEU A 210 -8.84 16.79 5.42
C LEU A 210 -10.20 16.41 6.02
N TRP A 211 -11.16 17.32 6.04
CA TRP A 211 -12.50 17.03 6.55
C TRP A 211 -13.23 15.97 5.71
N MET A 212 -13.10 16.01 4.37
CA MET A 212 -13.66 14.99 3.50
C MET A 212 -12.96 13.64 3.70
N GLN A 213 -11.64 13.64 3.87
CA GLN A 213 -10.88 12.42 4.16
C GLN A 213 -11.34 11.78 5.48
N ARG A 214 -11.49 12.58 6.57
CA ARG A 214 -11.93 12.10 7.88
C ARG A 214 -13.35 11.52 7.86
N LEU A 215 -14.24 12.12 7.07
CA LEU A 215 -15.61 11.64 6.88
C LEU A 215 -15.74 10.47 5.89
N GLY A 216 -14.64 10.06 5.24
CA GLY A 216 -14.66 8.98 4.25
C GLY A 216 -15.21 9.38 2.88
N PHE A 217 -15.29 10.69 2.57
CA PHE A 217 -15.78 11.22 1.28
C PHE A 217 -14.66 11.47 0.25
N GLU A 218 -13.45 10.97 0.47
CA GLU A 218 -12.35 11.10 -0.50
C GLU A 218 -12.72 10.53 -1.87
N TRP A 219 -13.49 9.44 -1.91
CA TRP A 219 -13.98 8.85 -3.16
C TRP A 219 -14.88 9.80 -3.96
N LEU A 220 -15.70 10.62 -3.28
CA LEU A 220 -16.58 11.59 -3.92
C LEU A 220 -15.77 12.73 -4.55
N PHE A 221 -14.76 13.22 -3.83
CA PHE A 221 -13.84 14.24 -4.35
C PHE A 221 -13.12 13.75 -5.61
N ARG A 222 -12.60 12.51 -5.59
CA ARG A 222 -11.96 11.88 -6.77
C ARG A 222 -12.95 11.68 -7.92
N LEU A 223 -14.19 11.33 -7.62
CA LEU A 223 -15.26 11.21 -8.64
C LEU A 223 -15.49 12.56 -9.32
N LEU A 224 -15.55 13.65 -8.56
CA LEU A 224 -15.75 14.99 -9.12
C LEU A 224 -14.58 15.46 -9.99
N GLN A 225 -13.36 15.08 -9.64
CA GLN A 225 -12.16 15.38 -10.46
C GLN A 225 -12.11 14.56 -11.76
N HIS A 226 -12.52 13.29 -11.73
CA HIS A 226 -12.41 12.35 -12.86
C HIS A 226 -13.73 11.59 -13.12
N PRO A 227 -14.86 12.27 -13.44
CA PRO A 227 -16.18 11.64 -13.48
C PRO A 227 -16.25 10.51 -14.52
N ARG A 228 -15.73 10.74 -15.73
CA ARG A 228 -15.77 9.74 -16.81
C ARG A 228 -15.04 8.46 -16.47
N ARG A 229 -13.90 8.55 -15.77
CA ARG A 229 -13.07 7.40 -15.37
C ARG A 229 -13.65 6.66 -14.17
N LEU A 230 -14.24 7.37 -13.20
CA LEU A 230 -14.57 6.83 -11.90
C LEU A 230 -16.06 6.60 -11.65
N ALA A 231 -16.97 7.16 -12.50
CA ALA A 231 -18.41 7.01 -12.30
C ALA A 231 -18.85 5.54 -12.23
N HIS A 232 -18.46 4.72 -13.21
CA HIS A 232 -18.80 3.31 -13.20
C HIS A 232 -18.27 2.57 -11.96
N ARG A 233 -17.05 2.89 -11.54
CA ARG A 233 -16.43 2.28 -10.35
C ARG A 233 -17.18 2.64 -9.07
N TYR A 234 -17.54 3.90 -8.88
CA TYR A 234 -18.12 4.38 -7.62
C TYR A 234 -19.63 4.31 -7.58
N LEU A 235 -20.33 4.55 -8.71
CA LEU A 235 -21.79 4.60 -8.74
C LEU A 235 -22.44 3.26 -9.12
N VAL A 236 -21.73 2.40 -9.88
CA VAL A 236 -22.28 1.10 -10.30
C VAL A 236 -21.71 -0.04 -9.47
N ARG A 237 -20.37 -0.10 -9.33
CA ARG A 237 -19.72 -1.16 -8.54
C ARG A 237 -19.72 -0.88 -7.05
N GLY A 238 -19.50 0.38 -6.65
CA GLY A 238 -19.37 0.78 -5.25
C GLY A 238 -20.55 0.38 -4.36
N PRO A 239 -21.82 0.57 -4.75
CA PRO A 239 -22.96 0.19 -3.94
C PRO A 239 -23.03 -1.29 -3.58
N ARG A 240 -22.41 -2.16 -4.38
CA ARG A 240 -22.32 -3.60 -4.06
C ARG A 240 -21.61 -3.87 -2.73
N ILE A 241 -20.83 -2.92 -2.23
CA ILE A 241 -20.12 -3.06 -0.96
C ILE A 241 -21.09 -3.23 0.22
N PHE A 242 -22.24 -2.56 0.21
CA PHE A 242 -23.23 -2.67 1.30
C PHE A 242 -23.77 -4.10 1.44
N TRP A 243 -24.05 -4.76 0.31
CA TRP A 243 -24.46 -6.15 0.29
C TRP A 243 -23.28 -7.08 0.60
N LEU A 244 -22.10 -6.81 0.03
CA LEU A 244 -20.91 -7.61 0.22
C LEU A 244 -20.47 -7.61 1.68
N VAL A 245 -20.51 -6.47 2.37
CA VAL A 245 -20.11 -6.36 3.79
C VAL A 245 -21.00 -7.25 4.68
N LEU A 246 -22.24 -7.52 4.30
CA LEU A 246 -23.09 -8.46 5.04
C LEU A 246 -22.63 -9.92 4.90
N ARG A 247 -21.98 -10.27 3.79
CA ARG A 247 -21.53 -11.64 3.48
C ARG A 247 -20.08 -11.89 3.85
N ILE A 248 -19.16 -10.96 3.47
CA ILE A 248 -17.76 -11.12 3.76
C ILE A 248 -17.46 -10.87 5.24
N GLN A 249 -16.66 -11.74 5.84
CA GLN A 249 -16.13 -11.53 7.19
C GLN A 249 -14.75 -10.87 7.07
N LEU A 250 -14.62 -9.67 7.60
CA LEU A 250 -13.30 -9.10 7.83
C LEU A 250 -12.79 -9.62 9.17
N ARG A 251 -11.63 -10.24 9.15
CA ARG A 251 -10.97 -10.74 10.36
C ARG A 251 -9.68 -9.97 10.57
N SER A 252 -9.52 -9.46 11.78
CA SER A 252 -8.25 -8.85 12.19
C SER A 252 -7.20 -9.93 12.31
N ARG A 253 -6.05 -9.68 11.69
CA ARG A 253 -4.84 -10.47 11.84
C ARG A 253 -3.81 -9.60 12.55
N ARG A 254 -3.56 -9.88 13.81
CA ARG A 254 -2.46 -9.28 14.58
C ARG A 254 -1.55 -10.40 15.06
N PRO A 255 -0.38 -10.58 14.48
CA PRO A 255 0.63 -11.43 15.08
C PRO A 255 1.06 -10.82 16.42
N ALA A 256 0.97 -11.59 17.50
CA ALA A 256 1.31 -11.13 18.84
C ALA A 256 2.75 -10.58 18.99
N ILE A 257 3.66 -11.02 18.12
CA ILE A 257 5.09 -10.65 18.11
C ILE A 257 5.31 -9.18 17.75
N VAL A 258 4.39 -8.54 17.03
CA VAL A 258 4.56 -7.16 16.56
C VAL A 258 4.32 -6.15 17.67
N LEU A 259 3.44 -6.44 18.61
CA LEU A 259 3.18 -5.56 19.77
C LEU A 259 4.41 -5.45 20.69
N ASP A 260 5.17 -6.53 20.83
CA ASP A 260 6.38 -6.52 21.64
C ASP A 260 7.50 -5.70 20.93
N MET A 261 7.63 -5.80 19.61
CA MET A 261 8.65 -5.03 18.86
C MET A 261 8.38 -3.51 18.83
N ILE A 262 7.12 -3.09 18.82
CA ILE A 262 6.74 -1.66 18.88
C ILE A 262 6.93 -1.15 20.31
N ARG A 263 6.70 -1.99 21.30
CA ARG A 263 6.84 -1.65 22.73
C ARG A 263 8.30 -1.57 23.17
N ASP A 264 9.17 -2.37 22.56
CA ASP A 264 10.61 -2.44 22.89
C ASP A 264 11.48 -1.47 22.06
N ALA A 265 10.89 -0.68 21.15
CA ALA A 265 11.56 0.35 20.36
C ALA A 265 10.95 1.76 20.57
N PRO A 266 10.85 2.27 21.81
CA PRO A 266 10.32 3.61 22.06
C PRO A 266 11.20 4.71 21.47
N ASP A 267 12.52 4.52 21.39
CA ASP A 267 13.48 5.55 21.00
C ASP A 267 13.56 5.84 19.50
N ALA A 268 12.99 4.99 18.65
CA ALA A 268 12.98 5.25 17.20
C ALA A 268 11.93 6.30 16.77
N LEU A 269 10.99 6.63 17.66
CA LEU A 269 9.93 7.61 17.40
C LEU A 269 10.31 9.01 17.92
N ASP A 270 11.07 9.10 19.01
CA ASP A 270 11.43 10.38 19.65
C ASP A 270 12.63 11.06 18.98
N ALA A 271 13.53 10.33 18.35
CA ALA A 271 14.70 10.88 17.67
C ALA A 271 14.36 11.71 16.40
N ALA A 272 13.13 11.63 15.88
CA ALA A 272 12.67 12.38 14.73
C ALA A 272 12.09 13.75 15.09
N ASP A 273 11.71 14.00 16.34
CA ASP A 273 11.05 15.25 16.76
C ASP A 273 12.06 16.31 17.28
N GLU A 274 13.23 15.91 17.71
CA GLU A 274 14.26 16.85 18.23
C GLU A 274 15.06 17.61 17.14
N SER A 275 14.88 17.32 15.85
CA SER A 275 15.62 17.96 14.75
C SER A 275 14.84 19.06 14.00
N ARG A 276 13.71 19.55 14.52
CA ARG A 276 13.02 20.72 13.94
C ARG A 276 13.60 22.02 14.46
N PRO A 277 14.24 22.87 13.62
CA PRO A 277 14.44 24.26 13.99
C PRO A 277 13.08 24.97 13.99
N LEU A 278 12.79 25.65 15.10
CA LEU A 278 11.67 26.59 15.22
C LEU A 278 11.92 27.77 14.23
N ALA A 279 11.13 27.85 13.16
CA ALA A 279 10.94 29.05 12.37
C ALA A 279 9.57 28.99 11.67
#